data_e41fb43496e2dedff166fdc70d5eb5a4
#
_entry.id   e41fb43496e2dedff166fdc70d5eb5a4
#
_cell.length_a   1.000
_cell.length_b   1.000
_cell.length_c   1.000
_cell.angle_alpha   90.00
_cell.angle_beta   90.00
_cell.angle_gamma   90.00
#
_symmetry.space_group_name_H-M   'P 1'
#
loop_
_entity.id
_entity.type
_entity.pdbx_description
1 polymer ?
#
loop_
_entity_poly.entity_id
_entity_poly.type
_entity_poly.pdbx_seq_one_letter_code
_entity_poly.pdbx_strand_id
1 'polypeptide(L)'
;MLTLVLLAWLGWAAAGATDVHLDGDTLDLPSLLGDTIHFQPDTTSTTSYWKDRIFRHGWSINDTTIVYPKFLDIVAKSYRWANRALNYYDTAYVVNPGKTSGKKWKIMLKNDNWIDFYSGHLSQWKSYVQMNSDVTSLFGFQICGMGLSFTYMINARDLLAGKFIRNRRLQFSFTTSRVFVEAYYRKHDQSTLHLNWLGKWHGSEIFSGLKRESYGFDAYYIFNHTHYSQAAAYCFSKYQKRSSGSLLAGIYASHQDVVMDMSLLSDELKKYLPDEVTDYRFRYRDFGFLCGYGYSWVFHHGWLYNITFAPSIGYRHSFPNSIEGKKTLLSTNLTAKMALVRTAGNFFYAFNLNHEGHWYQSRQHSFYNSYSNFDLTAGFRF
;
A
#
# COMPACT_ATOMS: atom_id res chain seq x y z
N MET A 1 5.17 -17.05 1.35
CA MET A 1 5.19 -16.75 -0.09
C MET A 1 5.45 -15.27 -0.40
N LEU A 2 4.85 -14.30 0.31
CA LEU A 2 5.13 -12.87 0.12
C LEU A 2 6.57 -12.46 0.47
N THR A 3 7.14 -13.07 1.49
CA THR A 3 8.54 -12.88 1.90
C THR A 3 9.55 -13.33 0.84
N LEU A 4 9.26 -14.40 0.12
CA LEU A 4 10.11 -14.91 -0.97
C LEU A 4 10.06 -14.01 -2.21
N VAL A 5 8.94 -13.39 -2.52
CA VAL A 5 8.79 -12.47 -3.66
C VAL A 5 9.53 -11.15 -3.39
N LEU A 6 9.48 -10.63 -2.17
CA LEU A 6 10.24 -9.45 -1.76
C LEU A 6 11.76 -9.69 -1.74
N LEU A 7 12.18 -10.90 -1.36
CA LEU A 7 13.57 -11.31 -1.35
C LEU A 7 14.11 -11.55 -2.76
N ALA A 8 13.31 -12.12 -3.66
CA ALA A 8 13.67 -12.29 -5.07
C ALA A 8 13.82 -10.93 -5.77
N TRP A 9 12.98 -9.94 -5.43
CA TRP A 9 13.05 -8.61 -6.03
C TRP A 9 14.25 -7.80 -5.52
N LEU A 10 14.58 -7.90 -4.23
CA LEU A 10 15.79 -7.32 -3.65
C LEU A 10 17.06 -7.99 -4.18
N GLY A 11 17.02 -9.29 -4.47
CA GLY A 11 18.11 -10.03 -5.07
C GLY A 11 18.35 -9.69 -6.55
N TRP A 12 17.29 -9.43 -7.31
CA TRP A 12 17.38 -9.08 -8.73
C TRP A 12 17.90 -7.64 -8.93
N ALA A 13 17.53 -6.71 -8.05
CA ALA A 13 18.09 -5.35 -8.06
C ALA A 13 19.59 -5.31 -7.71
N ALA A 14 20.09 -6.31 -6.97
CA ALA A 14 21.50 -6.43 -6.63
C ALA A 14 22.35 -7.10 -7.76
N ALA A 15 21.74 -7.92 -8.61
CA ALA A 15 22.43 -8.63 -9.68
C ALA A 15 22.65 -7.78 -10.95
N GLY A 16 21.98 -6.62 -11.07
CA GLY A 16 22.12 -5.72 -12.23
C GLY A 16 23.18 -4.61 -12.09
N ALA A 17 23.89 -4.55 -10.99
CA ALA A 17 24.98 -3.58 -10.80
C ALA A 17 26.32 -4.17 -11.25
N THR A 18 26.61 -4.07 -12.54
CA THR A 18 27.94 -4.26 -13.08
C THR A 18 28.85 -3.13 -12.58
N ASP A 19 30.06 -3.51 -12.19
CA ASP A 19 31.18 -2.75 -11.71
C ASP A 19 31.27 -1.29 -12.17
N VAL A 20 31.06 -0.38 -11.25
CA VAL A 20 31.56 0.97 -11.33
C VAL A 20 32.80 1.05 -10.45
N HIS A 21 33.94 1.01 -11.08
CA HIS A 21 35.23 1.36 -10.47
C HIS A 21 35.13 2.81 -9.98
N LEU A 22 35.15 3.01 -8.67
CA LEU A 22 35.41 4.32 -8.06
C LEU A 22 36.84 4.30 -7.56
N ASP A 23 37.67 5.09 -8.23
CA ASP A 23 39.03 5.41 -7.79
C ASP A 23 39.02 5.99 -6.39
N GLY A 24 39.98 5.50 -5.59
CA GLY A 24 40.11 5.90 -4.20
C GLY A 24 40.73 7.29 -4.07
N ASP A 25 39.99 8.20 -3.45
CA ASP A 25 40.56 9.33 -2.76
C ASP A 25 40.40 9.09 -1.26
N THR A 26 41.51 8.73 -0.66
CA THR A 26 41.74 8.68 0.80
C THR A 26 41.83 10.13 1.30
N LEU A 27 40.80 10.63 1.95
CA LEU A 27 40.88 11.81 2.80
C LEU A 27 41.42 11.38 4.16
N ASP A 28 42.70 11.69 4.38
CA ASP A 28 43.37 11.62 5.68
C ASP A 28 42.72 12.64 6.64
N LEU A 29 41.99 12.15 7.63
CA LEU A 29 41.56 12.94 8.79
C LEU A 29 42.57 12.70 9.92
N PRO A 30 43.12 13.78 10.52
CA PRO A 30 44.17 13.63 11.54
C PRO A 30 43.60 12.98 12.80
N SER A 31 44.39 12.06 13.31
CA SER A 31 44.29 11.35 14.57
C SER A 31 44.26 12.30 15.77
N LEU A 32 43.09 12.53 16.33
CA LEU A 32 42.90 13.06 17.68
C LEU A 32 41.83 12.21 18.34
N LEU A 33 42.27 11.16 19.01
CA LEU A 33 41.77 10.60 20.26
C LEU A 33 42.35 9.20 20.45
N GLY A 34 43.24 9.09 21.42
CA GLY A 34 43.88 7.87 21.80
C GLY A 34 42.90 6.80 22.31
N ASP A 35 43.43 5.60 22.36
CA ASP A 35 42.84 4.34 22.78
C ASP A 35 41.86 3.67 21.80
N THR A 36 42.44 3.12 20.75
CA THR A 36 41.85 2.00 20.01
C THR A 36 41.85 0.74 20.90
N ILE A 37 40.70 0.49 21.52
CA ILE A 37 40.41 -0.85 22.04
C ILE A 37 40.34 -1.78 20.84
N HIS A 38 41.42 -2.53 20.58
CA HIS A 38 41.41 -3.65 19.63
C HIS A 38 40.49 -4.76 20.17
N PHE A 39 39.23 -4.72 19.75
CA PHE A 39 38.31 -5.83 19.94
C PHE A 39 38.71 -6.92 18.91
N GLN A 40 39.45 -7.94 19.33
CA GLN A 40 39.57 -9.17 18.56
C GLN A 40 38.18 -9.86 18.60
N PRO A 41 37.49 -10.05 17.48
CA PRO A 41 36.23 -10.77 17.49
C PRO A 41 36.52 -12.25 17.80
N ASP A 42 35.94 -12.69 18.90
CA ASP A 42 35.94 -14.12 19.26
C ASP A 42 35.16 -14.88 18.16
N THR A 43 35.86 -15.71 17.40
CA THR A 43 35.37 -16.36 16.18
C THR A 43 34.37 -17.49 16.44
N THR A 44 33.96 -17.71 17.68
CA THR A 44 33.13 -18.87 18.07
C THR A 44 31.63 -18.63 18.14
N SER A 45 31.12 -17.40 18.01
CA SER A 45 29.65 -17.17 17.86
C SER A 45 29.31 -15.85 17.20
N THR A 46 29.42 -15.80 15.88
CA THR A 46 28.96 -14.65 15.08
C THR A 46 27.47 -14.28 15.27
N THR A 47 26.65 -15.22 15.71
CA THR A 47 25.22 -15.03 15.95
C THR A 47 24.92 -14.30 17.27
N SER A 48 25.79 -14.41 18.26
CA SER A 48 25.64 -13.75 19.56
C SER A 48 26.05 -12.28 19.52
N TYR A 49 27.09 -11.94 18.75
CA TYR A 49 27.69 -10.62 18.70
C TYR A 49 26.74 -9.51 18.23
N TRP A 50 26.00 -9.72 17.12
CA TRP A 50 25.10 -8.69 16.62
C TRP A 50 23.89 -8.46 17.53
N LYS A 51 23.37 -9.52 18.18
CA LYS A 51 22.30 -9.42 19.17
C LYS A 51 22.75 -8.59 20.37
N ASP A 52 23.91 -8.93 20.92
CA ASP A 52 24.47 -8.24 22.07
C ASP A 52 24.73 -6.76 21.80
N ARG A 53 25.26 -6.45 20.61
CA ARG A 53 25.48 -5.08 20.15
C ARG A 53 24.18 -4.28 20.03
N ILE A 54 23.13 -4.91 19.48
CA ILE A 54 21.80 -4.29 19.35
C ILE A 54 21.20 -3.96 20.70
N PHE A 55 21.24 -4.90 21.64
CA PHE A 55 20.59 -4.75 22.94
C PHE A 55 21.35 -3.85 23.90
N ARG A 56 22.68 -3.86 23.88
CA ARG A 56 23.48 -3.08 24.83
C ARG A 56 23.84 -1.69 24.35
N HIS A 57 24.06 -1.48 23.06
CA HIS A 57 24.62 -0.22 22.52
C HIS A 57 23.67 0.50 21.56
N GLY A 58 22.44 0.01 21.46
CA GLY A 58 21.47 0.51 20.50
C GLY A 58 21.80 0.07 19.07
N TRP A 59 20.75 -0.03 18.26
CA TRP A 59 20.85 -0.53 16.90
C TRP A 59 20.86 0.60 15.88
N SER A 60 21.88 0.62 15.03
CA SER A 60 21.85 1.38 13.80
C SER A 60 22.18 0.47 12.62
N ILE A 61 21.25 0.37 11.66
CA ILE A 61 21.50 -0.40 10.43
C ILE A 61 22.61 0.19 9.59
N ASN A 62 22.97 1.47 9.82
CA ASN A 62 24.08 2.15 9.17
C ASN A 62 25.44 1.84 9.84
N ASP A 63 25.44 1.19 11.00
CA ASP A 63 26.66 0.76 11.65
C ASP A 63 27.28 -0.41 10.86
N THR A 64 28.40 -0.14 10.22
CA THR A 64 29.14 -1.12 9.41
C THR A 64 29.99 -2.05 10.24
N THR A 65 30.16 -1.77 11.54
CA THR A 65 30.95 -2.61 12.45
C THR A 65 30.18 -3.82 12.95
N ILE A 66 28.84 -3.83 12.77
CA ILE A 66 28.00 -4.95 13.17
C ILE A 66 28.12 -6.07 12.13
N VAL A 67 28.59 -7.23 12.55
CA VAL A 67 28.64 -8.44 11.72
C VAL A 67 27.29 -9.16 11.85
N TYR A 68 26.54 -9.16 10.75
CA TYR A 68 25.24 -9.84 10.69
C TYR A 68 25.39 -11.26 10.12
N PRO A 69 24.49 -12.21 10.46
CA PRO A 69 24.34 -13.45 9.71
C PRO A 69 24.14 -13.15 8.21
N LYS A 70 24.61 -14.04 7.32
CA LYS A 70 24.63 -13.82 5.85
C LYS A 70 23.33 -13.21 5.30
N PHE A 71 22.18 -13.72 5.73
CA PHE A 71 20.88 -13.21 5.29
C PHE A 71 20.62 -11.77 5.75
N LEU A 72 20.83 -11.47 7.04
CA LEU A 72 20.64 -10.13 7.59
C LEU A 72 21.68 -9.13 7.07
N ASP A 73 22.87 -9.59 6.73
CA ASP A 73 23.91 -8.76 6.11
C ASP A 73 23.49 -8.30 4.71
N ILE A 74 22.93 -9.19 3.89
CA ILE A 74 22.37 -8.84 2.58
C ILE A 74 21.26 -7.78 2.76
N VAL A 75 20.34 -7.98 3.69
CA VAL A 75 19.27 -7.03 3.98
C VAL A 75 19.83 -5.67 4.44
N ALA A 76 20.80 -5.67 5.34
CA ALA A 76 21.43 -4.45 5.84
C ALA A 76 22.21 -3.69 4.75
N LYS A 77 22.94 -4.39 3.89
CA LYS A 77 23.67 -3.82 2.74
C LYS A 77 22.68 -3.23 1.72
N SER A 78 21.64 -3.99 1.35
CA SER A 78 20.60 -3.53 0.42
C SER A 78 19.87 -2.30 0.96
N TYR A 79 19.52 -2.28 2.24
CA TYR A 79 18.91 -1.11 2.87
C TYR A 79 19.86 0.10 2.85
N ARG A 80 21.13 -0.08 3.21
CA ARG A 80 22.13 1.02 3.19
C ARG A 80 22.29 1.60 1.80
N TRP A 81 22.38 0.75 0.79
CA TRP A 81 22.43 1.15 -0.61
C TRP A 81 21.16 1.92 -1.00
N ALA A 82 19.99 1.35 -0.77
CA ALA A 82 18.71 1.98 -1.10
C ALA A 82 18.53 3.33 -0.37
N ASN A 83 18.88 3.40 0.90
CA ASN A 83 18.78 4.65 1.66
C ASN A 83 19.73 5.73 1.14
N ARG A 84 20.93 5.37 0.72
CA ARG A 84 21.92 6.30 0.15
C ARG A 84 21.48 6.77 -1.24
N ALA A 85 21.09 5.84 -2.12
CA ALA A 85 20.76 6.12 -3.51
C ALA A 85 19.38 6.76 -3.69
N LEU A 86 18.38 6.37 -2.87
CA LEU A 86 16.98 6.69 -3.09
C LEU A 86 16.37 7.64 -2.05
N ASN A 87 17.12 8.06 -1.01
CA ASN A 87 16.51 8.80 0.10
C ASN A 87 17.23 10.14 0.35
N TYR A 88 17.08 11.05 -0.59
CA TYR A 88 17.59 12.41 -0.52
C TYR A 88 16.45 13.44 -0.55
N TYR A 89 16.50 14.40 0.35
CA TYR A 89 15.56 15.54 0.42
C TYR A 89 16.32 16.85 0.65
N ASP A 90 15.79 17.91 0.10
CA ASP A 90 16.16 19.27 0.52
C ASP A 90 15.58 19.55 1.93
N THR A 91 16.46 19.83 2.87
CA THR A 91 16.07 20.08 4.28
C THR A 91 15.26 21.35 4.48
N ALA A 92 15.26 22.26 3.51
CA ALA A 92 14.39 23.43 3.49
C ALA A 92 12.92 23.05 3.26
N TYR A 93 12.68 21.94 2.56
CA TYR A 93 11.34 21.45 2.21
C TYR A 93 10.89 20.26 3.05
N VAL A 94 11.79 19.29 3.30
CA VAL A 94 11.44 18.03 3.95
C VAL A 94 12.46 17.69 5.04
N VAL A 95 11.98 17.38 6.23
CA VAL A 95 12.80 16.94 7.37
C VAL A 95 12.56 15.45 7.64
N ASN A 96 13.65 14.75 7.88
CA ASN A 96 13.63 13.37 8.36
C ASN A 96 13.81 13.33 9.89
N PRO A 97 12.76 13.13 10.69
CA PRO A 97 12.87 13.09 12.13
C PRO A 97 13.83 11.99 12.62
N GLY A 98 13.97 10.90 11.88
CA GLY A 98 14.95 9.86 12.21
C GLY A 98 16.42 10.30 12.10
N LYS A 99 16.72 11.35 11.30
CA LYS A 99 18.06 11.94 11.23
C LYS A 99 18.27 13.03 12.28
N THR A 100 17.22 13.81 12.57
CA THR A 100 17.31 14.98 13.46
C THR A 100 17.09 14.66 14.92
N SER A 101 16.21 13.73 15.25
CA SER A 101 15.83 13.36 16.62
C SER A 101 16.12 11.90 16.99
N GLY A 102 16.76 11.13 16.10
CA GLY A 102 17.06 9.72 16.31
C GLY A 102 15.84 8.78 16.22
N LYS A 103 14.63 9.30 16.14
CA LYS A 103 13.37 8.54 16.16
C LYS A 103 13.11 7.85 14.83
N LYS A 104 13.42 6.58 14.75
CA LYS A 104 13.36 5.79 13.52
C LYS A 104 12.12 4.93 13.40
N TRP A 105 11.46 4.68 14.52
CA TRP A 105 10.30 3.79 14.60
C TRP A 105 9.02 4.55 14.91
N LYS A 106 7.91 3.99 14.48
CA LYS A 106 6.57 4.49 14.74
C LYS A 106 5.63 3.33 14.93
N ILE A 107 4.71 3.51 15.85
CA ILE A 107 3.55 2.66 16.02
C ILE A 107 2.29 3.51 15.86
N MET A 108 1.30 2.96 15.20
CA MET A 108 0.05 3.63 14.92
C MET A 108 -1.11 2.71 15.17
N LEU A 109 -2.17 3.26 15.74
CA LEU A 109 -3.48 2.67 15.78
C LEU A 109 -4.29 3.25 14.63
N LYS A 110 -5.04 2.41 13.96
CA LYS A 110 -5.85 2.77 12.80
C LYS A 110 -7.27 2.26 12.94
N ASN A 111 -8.22 3.09 12.55
CA ASN A 111 -9.58 2.71 12.24
C ASN A 111 -9.80 2.99 10.76
N ASP A 112 -10.05 1.96 9.98
CA ASP A 112 -10.24 2.03 8.53
C ASP A 112 -11.68 1.63 8.21
N ASN A 113 -12.37 2.51 7.51
CA ASN A 113 -13.77 2.32 7.14
C ASN A 113 -13.86 2.31 5.63
N TRP A 114 -14.35 1.24 5.06
CA TRP A 114 -14.45 1.10 3.62
C TRP A 114 -15.87 0.87 3.12
N ILE A 115 -16.08 1.27 1.88
CA ILE A 115 -17.29 1.03 1.11
C ILE A 115 -16.87 0.49 -0.26
N ASP A 116 -17.50 -0.59 -0.69
CA ASP A 116 -17.42 -1.10 -2.05
C ASP A 116 -18.61 -0.59 -2.86
N PHE A 117 -18.35 -0.10 -4.05
CA PHE A 117 -19.39 0.30 -4.99
C PHE A 117 -19.19 -0.42 -6.33
N TYR A 118 -20.27 -0.93 -6.86
CA TYR A 118 -20.33 -1.61 -8.14
C TYR A 118 -21.44 -0.99 -8.99
N SER A 119 -21.15 -0.83 -10.27
CA SER A 119 -22.12 -0.32 -11.22
C SER A 119 -21.92 -1.01 -12.56
N GLY A 120 -22.97 -1.56 -13.13
CA GLY A 120 -22.91 -2.28 -14.38
C GLY A 120 -24.06 -1.94 -15.31
N HIS A 121 -23.73 -1.76 -16.60
CA HIS A 121 -24.72 -1.73 -17.67
C HIS A 121 -24.73 -3.06 -18.39
N LEU A 122 -25.86 -3.74 -18.33
CA LEU A 122 -26.12 -5.02 -18.93
C LEU A 122 -26.88 -4.80 -20.23
N SER A 123 -26.16 -4.65 -21.35
CA SER A 123 -26.74 -4.28 -22.65
C SER A 123 -27.80 -5.27 -23.12
N GLN A 124 -27.63 -6.57 -22.82
CA GLN A 124 -28.61 -7.61 -23.16
C GLN A 124 -29.97 -7.37 -22.51
N TRP A 125 -30.00 -6.77 -21.33
CA TRP A 125 -31.24 -6.52 -20.57
C TRP A 125 -31.69 -5.07 -20.59
N LYS A 126 -30.94 -4.20 -21.29
CA LYS A 126 -31.18 -2.74 -21.29
C LYS A 126 -31.37 -2.21 -19.88
N SER A 127 -30.60 -2.73 -18.95
CA SER A 127 -30.71 -2.48 -17.53
C SER A 127 -29.40 -2.00 -16.95
N TYR A 128 -29.50 -1.19 -15.91
CA TYR A 128 -28.38 -0.67 -15.17
C TYR A 128 -28.50 -1.11 -13.71
N VAL A 129 -27.44 -1.72 -13.20
CA VAL A 129 -27.40 -2.25 -11.84
C VAL A 129 -26.39 -1.47 -11.03
N GLN A 130 -26.78 -0.99 -9.88
CA GLN A 130 -25.91 -0.38 -8.89
C GLN A 130 -25.95 -1.18 -7.60
N MET A 131 -24.77 -1.37 -7.01
CA MET A 131 -24.64 -2.04 -5.73
C MET A 131 -23.64 -1.27 -4.88
N ASN A 132 -23.97 -1.02 -3.64
CA ASN A 132 -23.05 -0.45 -2.66
C ASN A 132 -23.09 -1.28 -1.37
N SER A 133 -21.91 -1.49 -0.80
CA SER A 133 -21.81 -2.20 0.48
C SER A 133 -22.15 -1.29 1.65
N ASP A 134 -22.54 -1.90 2.77
CA ASP A 134 -22.48 -1.23 4.05
C ASP A 134 -21.05 -0.82 4.40
N VAL A 135 -20.92 0.18 5.25
CA VAL A 135 -19.59 0.58 5.77
C VAL A 135 -19.01 -0.54 6.61
N THR A 136 -17.88 -1.06 6.19
CA THR A 136 -17.12 -2.05 6.95
C THR A 136 -15.98 -1.37 7.70
N SER A 137 -16.06 -1.41 9.05
CA SER A 137 -15.05 -0.82 9.92
C SER A 137 -14.03 -1.87 10.36
N LEU A 138 -12.75 -1.59 10.11
CA LEU A 138 -11.62 -2.37 10.58
C LEU A 138 -10.82 -1.58 11.62
N PHE A 139 -10.29 -2.30 12.57
CA PHE A 139 -9.34 -1.79 13.56
C PHE A 139 -8.03 -2.55 13.46
N GLY A 140 -6.95 -1.85 13.68
CA GLY A 140 -5.66 -2.50 13.60
C GLY A 140 -4.51 -1.59 13.95
N PHE A 141 -3.33 -2.10 13.67
CA PHE A 141 -2.10 -1.39 13.95
C PHE A 141 -1.21 -1.33 12.70
N GLN A 142 -0.37 -0.32 12.69
CA GLN A 142 0.69 -0.17 11.71
C GLN A 142 2.01 0.11 12.41
N ILE A 143 3.03 -0.64 12.03
CA ILE A 143 4.40 -0.42 12.50
C ILE A 143 5.23 0.05 11.31
N CYS A 144 5.96 1.14 11.51
CA CYS A 144 6.85 1.65 10.49
C CYS A 144 8.25 1.86 11.05
N GLY A 145 9.25 1.49 10.27
CA GLY A 145 10.63 1.75 10.55
C GLY A 145 11.47 1.68 9.28
N MET A 146 12.51 2.50 9.18
CA MET A 146 13.48 2.44 8.10
C MET A 146 12.91 2.51 6.66
N GLY A 147 11.79 3.21 6.47
CA GLY A 147 11.11 3.32 5.17
C GLY A 147 10.16 2.16 4.85
N LEU A 148 10.11 1.14 5.69
CA LEU A 148 9.19 0.03 5.60
C LEU A 148 7.99 0.25 6.51
N SER A 149 6.82 -0.19 6.08
CA SER A 149 5.59 -0.12 6.84
C SER A 149 4.79 -1.40 6.66
N PHE A 150 4.33 -1.93 7.78
CA PHE A 150 3.44 -3.08 7.82
C PHE A 150 2.16 -2.72 8.56
N THR A 151 1.02 -2.97 7.93
CA THR A 151 -0.31 -2.73 8.48
C THR A 151 -1.09 -4.03 8.52
N TYR A 152 -1.69 -4.32 9.67
CA TYR A 152 -2.63 -5.41 9.85
C TYR A 152 -3.93 -4.90 10.46
N MET A 153 -5.06 -5.22 9.82
CA MET A 153 -6.37 -4.75 10.21
C MET A 153 -7.40 -5.85 10.10
N ILE A 154 -8.29 -5.92 11.07
CA ILE A 154 -9.38 -6.90 11.20
C ILE A 154 -10.67 -6.21 11.61
N ASN A 155 -11.80 -6.83 11.31
CA ASN A 155 -13.09 -6.37 11.80
C ASN A 155 -13.27 -6.73 13.28
N ALA A 156 -13.60 -5.75 14.12
CA ALA A 156 -13.78 -5.95 15.56
C ALA A 156 -14.91 -6.92 15.88
N ARG A 157 -16.00 -6.91 15.11
CA ARG A 157 -17.12 -7.84 15.29
C ARG A 157 -16.72 -9.27 14.96
N ASP A 158 -15.95 -9.47 13.89
CA ASP A 158 -15.43 -10.79 13.49
C ASP A 158 -14.44 -11.32 14.54
N LEU A 159 -13.61 -10.44 15.12
CA LEU A 159 -12.69 -10.77 16.21
C LEU A 159 -13.43 -11.29 17.44
N LEU A 160 -14.46 -10.56 17.90
CA LEU A 160 -15.27 -10.95 19.06
C LEU A 160 -16.07 -12.23 18.82
N ALA A 161 -16.43 -12.51 17.56
CA ALA A 161 -17.12 -13.73 17.14
C ALA A 161 -16.18 -14.92 16.88
N GLY A 162 -14.86 -14.77 17.09
CA GLY A 162 -13.86 -15.80 16.80
C GLY A 162 -13.62 -16.05 15.29
N LYS A 163 -14.06 -15.14 14.42
CA LYS A 163 -13.99 -15.28 12.96
C LYS A 163 -12.85 -14.46 12.36
N PHE A 164 -11.63 -14.71 12.77
CA PHE A 164 -10.44 -13.91 12.44
C PHE A 164 -10.12 -13.77 10.94
N ILE A 165 -10.73 -14.56 10.08
CA ILE A 165 -10.32 -14.69 8.66
C ILE A 165 -11.30 -13.98 7.73
N ARG A 166 -12.47 -13.58 8.19
CA ARG A 166 -13.58 -13.14 7.36
C ARG A 166 -13.29 -11.82 6.63
N ASN A 167 -12.98 -10.77 7.38
CA ASN A 167 -12.66 -9.46 6.86
C ASN A 167 -11.29 -9.00 7.36
N ARG A 168 -10.33 -8.86 6.46
CA ARG A 168 -8.97 -8.45 6.82
C ARG A 168 -8.27 -7.67 5.74
N ARG A 169 -7.35 -6.80 6.15
CA ARG A 169 -6.45 -6.06 5.28
C ARG A 169 -5.02 -6.23 5.76
N LEU A 170 -4.15 -6.62 4.86
CA LEU A 170 -2.70 -6.59 5.03
C LEU A 170 -2.15 -5.59 4.04
N GLN A 171 -1.27 -4.74 4.48
CA GLN A 171 -0.61 -3.77 3.62
C GLN A 171 0.85 -3.67 4.02
N PHE A 172 1.69 -3.74 3.02
CA PHE A 172 3.12 -3.50 3.13
C PHE A 172 3.48 -2.33 2.23
N SER A 173 4.24 -1.37 2.74
CA SER A 173 4.76 -0.28 1.91
C SER A 173 6.23 -0.02 2.16
N PHE A 174 6.92 0.31 1.08
CA PHE A 174 8.30 0.78 1.09
C PHE A 174 8.35 2.18 0.48
N THR A 175 8.90 3.12 1.22
CA THR A 175 8.87 4.53 0.84
C THR A 175 10.23 5.17 1.01
N THR A 176 10.72 5.75 -0.07
CA THR A 176 11.92 6.58 -0.10
C THR A 176 11.56 8.01 -0.54
N SER A 177 12.54 8.85 -0.85
CA SER A 177 12.25 10.13 -1.49
C SER A 177 11.80 9.95 -2.94
N ARG A 178 12.41 9.02 -3.65
CA ARG A 178 12.25 8.83 -5.10
C ARG A 178 11.19 7.82 -5.49
N VAL A 179 11.01 6.79 -4.66
CA VAL A 179 10.19 5.62 -5.01
C VAL A 179 9.22 5.34 -3.87
N PHE A 180 7.99 5.07 -4.25
CA PHE A 180 6.96 4.53 -3.39
C PHE A 180 6.50 3.19 -3.95
N VAL A 181 6.46 2.18 -3.09
CA VAL A 181 5.93 0.84 -3.41
C VAL A 181 4.93 0.46 -2.34
N GLU A 182 3.76 0.04 -2.74
CA GLU A 182 2.72 -0.47 -1.85
C GLU A 182 2.24 -1.82 -2.37
N ALA A 183 2.24 -2.83 -1.52
CA ALA A 183 1.63 -4.12 -1.78
C ALA A 183 0.50 -4.34 -0.78
N TYR A 184 -0.61 -4.87 -1.25
CA TYR A 184 -1.78 -5.09 -0.43
C TYR A 184 -2.43 -6.45 -0.68
N TYR A 185 -3.09 -6.93 0.37
CA TYR A 185 -4.03 -8.05 0.32
C TYR A 185 -5.28 -7.64 1.10
N ARG A 186 -6.44 -7.78 0.48
CA ARG A 186 -7.75 -7.46 1.07
C ARG A 186 -8.67 -8.65 0.87
N LYS A 187 -9.34 -9.04 1.93
CA LYS A 187 -10.39 -10.06 1.89
C LYS A 187 -11.65 -9.49 2.54
N HIS A 188 -12.75 -9.61 1.84
CA HIS A 188 -14.07 -9.25 2.29
C HIS A 188 -15.02 -10.40 1.98
N ASP A 189 -15.61 -10.99 3.02
CA ASP A 189 -16.47 -12.17 2.91
C ASP A 189 -17.84 -11.84 3.46
N GLN A 190 -18.88 -12.11 2.67
CA GLN A 190 -20.29 -11.88 3.01
C GLN A 190 -20.61 -10.42 3.38
N SER A 191 -20.26 -9.47 2.53
CA SER A 191 -20.75 -8.11 2.71
C SER A 191 -22.21 -7.98 2.29
N THR A 192 -22.92 -7.17 3.05
CA THR A 192 -24.27 -6.74 2.69
C THR A 192 -24.18 -5.68 1.60
N LEU A 193 -24.91 -5.91 0.53
CA LEU A 193 -25.03 -4.98 -0.58
C LEU A 193 -26.47 -4.42 -0.65
N HIS A 194 -26.55 -3.13 -0.87
CA HIS A 194 -27.79 -2.50 -1.32
C HIS A 194 -27.80 -2.53 -2.83
N LEU A 195 -28.62 -3.40 -3.39
CA LEU A 195 -28.81 -3.57 -4.83
C LEU A 195 -29.93 -2.66 -5.30
N ASN A 196 -29.64 -1.81 -6.28
CA ASN A 196 -30.63 -1.00 -6.99
C ASN A 196 -30.62 -1.39 -8.47
N TRP A 197 -31.76 -1.83 -8.96
CA TRP A 197 -31.95 -2.21 -10.35
C TRP A 197 -32.73 -1.10 -11.06
N LEU A 198 -32.13 -0.50 -12.09
CA LEU A 198 -32.68 0.62 -12.84
C LEU A 198 -32.86 0.19 -14.31
N GLY A 199 -34.08 0.18 -14.83
CA GLY A 199 -34.36 -0.21 -16.20
C GLY A 199 -35.85 -0.40 -16.43
N LYS A 200 -36.25 -1.42 -17.19
CA LYS A 200 -37.64 -1.79 -17.37
C LYS A 200 -38.32 -2.20 -16.07
N TRP A 201 -37.57 -2.64 -15.12
CA TRP A 201 -37.97 -2.96 -13.76
C TRP A 201 -37.17 -2.09 -12.77
N HIS A 202 -37.83 -1.63 -11.73
CA HIS A 202 -37.20 -0.86 -10.66
C HIS A 202 -37.37 -1.64 -9.37
N GLY A 203 -36.26 -1.92 -8.70
CA GLY A 203 -36.28 -2.62 -7.44
C GLY A 203 -35.04 -2.31 -6.60
N SER A 204 -35.20 -2.45 -5.30
CA SER A 204 -34.12 -2.32 -4.33
C SER A 204 -34.18 -3.50 -3.37
N GLU A 205 -33.05 -4.15 -3.15
CA GLU A 205 -32.94 -5.30 -2.28
C GLU A 205 -31.64 -5.27 -1.48
N ILE A 206 -31.68 -5.84 -0.29
CA ILE A 206 -30.51 -6.07 0.55
C ILE A 206 -30.00 -7.48 0.27
N PHE A 207 -28.78 -7.56 -0.24
CA PHE A 207 -28.15 -8.79 -0.70
C PHE A 207 -26.86 -9.07 0.07
N SER A 208 -26.69 -10.27 0.64
CA SER A 208 -25.56 -10.62 1.50
C SER A 208 -24.60 -11.63 0.87
N GLY A 209 -24.63 -11.81 -0.44
CA GLY A 209 -23.87 -12.83 -1.18
C GLY A 209 -22.54 -12.36 -1.78
N LEU A 210 -22.04 -11.17 -1.44
CA LEU A 210 -20.77 -10.70 -2.00
C LEU A 210 -19.57 -11.25 -1.25
N LYS A 211 -18.63 -11.84 -2.00
CA LYS A 211 -17.28 -12.18 -1.55
C LYS A 211 -16.26 -11.52 -2.44
N ARG A 212 -15.27 -10.86 -1.87
CA ARG A 212 -14.18 -10.22 -2.61
C ARG A 212 -12.84 -10.58 -2.03
N GLU A 213 -11.94 -10.98 -2.90
CA GLU A 213 -10.53 -11.14 -2.59
C GLU A 213 -9.70 -10.33 -3.60
N SER A 214 -8.82 -9.48 -3.12
CA SER A 214 -7.96 -8.68 -3.97
C SER A 214 -6.56 -8.58 -3.41
N TYR A 215 -5.56 -8.65 -4.29
CA TYR A 215 -4.18 -8.37 -3.98
C TYR A 215 -3.48 -7.71 -5.15
N GLY A 216 -2.50 -6.91 -4.84
CA GLY A 216 -1.77 -6.18 -5.87
C GLY A 216 -0.62 -5.37 -5.33
N PHE A 217 0.02 -4.66 -6.23
CA PHE A 217 1.04 -3.68 -5.88
C PHE A 217 1.00 -2.49 -6.82
N ASP A 218 1.37 -1.33 -6.28
CA ASP A 218 1.65 -0.10 -6.99
C ASP A 218 3.09 0.31 -6.73
N ALA A 219 3.81 0.68 -7.76
CA ALA A 219 5.16 1.18 -7.65
C ALA A 219 5.34 2.40 -8.56
N TYR A 220 5.75 3.53 -8.01
CA TYR A 220 5.94 4.74 -8.79
C TYR A 220 7.12 5.59 -8.34
N TYR A 221 7.66 6.32 -9.30
CA TYR A 221 8.73 7.28 -9.14
C TYR A 221 8.16 8.68 -8.89
N ILE A 222 8.79 9.42 -8.01
CA ILE A 222 8.44 10.78 -7.59
C ILE A 222 9.45 11.73 -8.23
N PHE A 223 9.02 12.51 -9.22
CA PHE A 223 9.94 13.36 -10.00
C PHE A 223 10.53 14.52 -9.18
N ASN A 224 9.70 15.23 -8.43
CA ASN A 224 10.16 16.30 -7.55
C ASN A 224 10.51 15.77 -6.15
N HIS A 225 11.24 14.68 -6.09
CA HIS A 225 11.56 13.92 -4.88
C HIS A 225 12.36 14.68 -3.83
N THR A 226 13.00 15.79 -4.20
CA THR A 226 13.76 16.63 -3.27
C THR A 226 12.86 17.54 -2.44
N HIS A 227 11.78 18.03 -3.01
CA HIS A 227 10.87 19.00 -2.39
C HIS A 227 9.54 18.42 -1.93
N TYR A 228 9.09 17.33 -2.56
CA TYR A 228 7.81 16.69 -2.27
C TYR A 228 8.01 15.33 -1.58
N SER A 229 7.20 15.02 -0.56
CA SER A 229 7.31 13.78 0.19
C SER A 229 5.97 13.07 0.37
N GLN A 230 5.76 11.98 -0.35
CA GLN A 230 4.67 11.02 -0.12
C GLN A 230 4.75 10.42 1.30
N ALA A 231 5.99 10.22 1.79
CA ALA A 231 6.22 9.68 3.11
C ALA A 231 5.74 10.59 4.25
N ALA A 232 5.59 11.89 4.01
CA ALA A 232 5.03 12.82 4.99
C ALA A 232 3.51 12.67 5.12
N ALA A 233 2.82 12.44 4.00
CA ALA A 233 1.37 12.36 3.94
C ALA A 233 0.81 10.98 4.34
N TYR A 234 1.42 9.89 3.86
CA TYR A 234 0.82 8.54 3.96
C TYR A 234 1.58 7.56 4.83
N CYS A 235 2.87 7.82 5.08
CA CYS A 235 3.68 6.98 5.98
C CYS A 235 4.08 7.69 7.27
N PHE A 236 3.83 8.99 7.37
CA PHE A 236 4.14 9.83 8.54
C PHE A 236 5.61 9.74 8.99
N SER A 237 6.52 9.43 8.05
CA SER A 237 7.95 9.22 8.34
C SER A 237 8.81 10.44 8.09
N LYS A 238 8.24 11.47 7.50
CA LYS A 238 8.88 12.76 7.19
C LYS A 238 7.98 13.90 7.62
N TYR A 239 8.55 15.10 7.68
CA TYR A 239 7.83 16.34 7.83
C TYR A 239 8.00 17.18 6.58
N GLN A 240 6.92 17.53 5.93
CA GLN A 240 6.89 18.53 4.88
C GLN A 240 6.86 19.91 5.53
N LYS A 241 7.83 20.77 5.24
CA LYS A 241 7.95 22.13 5.82
C LYS A 241 7.38 23.22 4.92
N ARG A 242 7.43 23.00 3.62
CA ARG A 242 6.93 23.92 2.59
C ARG A 242 6.03 23.18 1.63
N SER A 243 4.99 23.87 1.14
CA SER A 243 4.10 23.32 0.15
C SER A 243 4.85 22.99 -1.14
N SER A 244 4.56 21.85 -1.71
CA SER A 244 5.19 21.37 -2.95
C SER A 244 4.39 20.25 -3.57
N GLY A 245 4.56 20.03 -4.87
CA GLY A 245 3.94 18.93 -5.59
C GLY A 245 4.94 18.20 -6.47
N SER A 246 4.50 17.06 -7.02
CA SER A 246 5.29 16.22 -7.90
C SER A 246 4.44 15.46 -8.91
N LEU A 247 4.97 15.32 -10.11
CA LEU A 247 4.53 14.28 -11.03
C LEU A 247 4.93 12.93 -10.48
N LEU A 248 4.09 11.92 -10.73
CA LEU A 248 4.26 10.54 -10.35
C LEU A 248 4.11 9.69 -11.61
N ALA A 249 5.00 8.73 -11.84
CA ALA A 249 4.84 7.77 -12.91
C ALA A 249 5.32 6.39 -12.46
N GLY A 250 4.61 5.35 -12.86
CA GLY A 250 4.94 4.02 -12.39
C GLY A 250 4.12 2.92 -13.03
N ILE A 251 4.13 1.78 -12.36
CA ILE A 251 3.45 0.56 -12.76
C ILE A 251 2.54 0.07 -11.65
N TYR A 252 1.50 -0.65 -12.03
CA TYR A 252 0.65 -1.36 -11.11
C TYR A 252 0.38 -2.77 -11.61
N ALA A 253 0.11 -3.67 -10.67
CA ALA A 253 -0.45 -4.97 -10.96
C ALA A 253 -1.44 -5.36 -9.88
N SER A 254 -2.59 -5.88 -10.26
CA SER A 254 -3.61 -6.33 -9.34
C SER A 254 -4.27 -7.62 -9.76
N HIS A 255 -4.76 -8.36 -8.79
CA HIS A 255 -5.65 -9.50 -8.97
C HIS A 255 -6.93 -9.23 -8.18
N GLN A 256 -8.05 -9.46 -8.82
CA GLN A 256 -9.38 -9.32 -8.23
C GLN A 256 -10.17 -10.60 -8.46
N ASP A 257 -10.82 -11.08 -7.42
CA ASP A 257 -11.80 -12.17 -7.46
C ASP A 257 -13.05 -11.71 -6.69
N VAL A 258 -14.10 -11.40 -7.42
CA VAL A 258 -15.38 -10.93 -6.87
C VAL A 258 -16.42 -11.97 -7.23
N VAL A 259 -17.05 -12.55 -6.23
CA VAL A 259 -18.11 -13.55 -6.39
C VAL A 259 -19.38 -13.00 -5.78
N MET A 260 -20.45 -13.01 -6.58
CA MET A 260 -21.80 -12.65 -6.15
C MET A 260 -22.66 -13.91 -6.23
N ASP A 261 -23.08 -14.42 -5.09
CA ASP A 261 -23.94 -15.60 -4.99
C ASP A 261 -25.40 -15.19 -5.22
N MET A 262 -25.86 -15.34 -6.46
CA MET A 262 -27.20 -14.94 -6.89
C MET A 262 -28.30 -15.84 -6.32
N SER A 263 -27.95 -16.98 -5.73
CA SER A 263 -28.93 -17.84 -5.07
C SER A 263 -29.59 -17.19 -3.86
N LEU A 264 -28.93 -16.17 -3.29
CA LEU A 264 -29.41 -15.39 -2.14
C LEU A 264 -30.32 -14.21 -2.50
N LEU A 265 -30.57 -13.98 -3.80
CA LEU A 265 -31.54 -12.97 -4.25
C LEU A 265 -32.98 -13.46 -4.01
N SER A 266 -33.91 -12.52 -3.89
CA SER A 266 -35.35 -12.83 -3.83
C SER A 266 -35.84 -13.49 -5.11
N ASP A 267 -36.91 -14.28 -5.00
CA ASP A 267 -37.49 -14.95 -6.16
C ASP A 267 -38.07 -13.96 -7.19
N GLU A 268 -38.38 -12.74 -6.76
CA GLU A 268 -38.80 -11.66 -7.66
C GLU A 268 -37.67 -11.23 -8.58
N LEU A 269 -36.46 -11.10 -8.07
CA LEU A 269 -35.28 -10.70 -8.85
C LEU A 269 -34.72 -11.86 -9.65
N LYS A 270 -34.78 -13.09 -9.16
CA LYS A 270 -34.33 -14.28 -9.87
C LYS A 270 -35.05 -14.48 -11.22
N LYS A 271 -36.30 -14.05 -11.34
CA LYS A 271 -37.05 -14.11 -12.61
C LYS A 271 -36.42 -13.34 -13.76
N TYR A 272 -35.57 -12.37 -13.47
CA TYR A 272 -34.86 -11.55 -14.45
C TYR A 272 -33.44 -12.02 -14.74
N LEU A 273 -32.96 -13.04 -14.01
CA LEU A 273 -31.68 -13.68 -14.27
C LEU A 273 -31.86 -14.82 -15.27
N PRO A 274 -30.84 -15.12 -16.11
CA PRO A 274 -30.83 -16.34 -16.90
C PRO A 274 -30.92 -17.57 -15.99
N ASP A 275 -31.73 -18.56 -16.35
CA ASP A 275 -32.02 -19.76 -15.54
C ASP A 275 -30.80 -20.59 -15.13
N GLU A 276 -29.62 -20.36 -15.75
CA GLU A 276 -28.41 -21.10 -15.52
C GLU A 276 -27.38 -20.39 -14.62
N VAL A 277 -27.63 -19.16 -14.18
CA VAL A 277 -26.63 -18.36 -13.48
C VAL A 277 -26.89 -18.35 -11.99
N THR A 278 -26.18 -19.21 -11.27
CA THR A 278 -26.18 -19.24 -9.80
C THR A 278 -25.17 -18.26 -9.20
N ASP A 279 -24.04 -18.04 -9.87
CA ASP A 279 -22.95 -17.19 -9.40
C ASP A 279 -22.48 -16.21 -10.48
N TYR A 280 -22.38 -14.95 -10.15
CA TYR A 280 -21.65 -13.98 -10.96
C TYR A 280 -20.23 -13.82 -10.40
N ARG A 281 -19.25 -14.27 -11.18
CA ARG A 281 -17.84 -14.18 -10.79
C ARG A 281 -17.07 -13.31 -11.76
N PHE A 282 -16.42 -12.27 -11.21
CA PHE A 282 -15.46 -11.43 -11.91
C PHE A 282 -14.06 -11.75 -11.40
N ARG A 283 -13.31 -12.51 -12.17
CA ARG A 283 -11.94 -12.88 -11.83
C ARG A 283 -10.98 -12.44 -12.91
N TYR A 284 -10.08 -11.52 -12.54
CA TYR A 284 -9.16 -10.93 -13.49
C TYR A 284 -7.83 -10.50 -12.86
N ARG A 285 -6.83 -10.32 -13.74
CA ARG A 285 -5.57 -9.66 -13.42
C ARG A 285 -5.42 -8.44 -14.29
N ASP A 286 -5.00 -7.33 -13.66
CA ASP A 286 -4.66 -6.08 -14.33
C ASP A 286 -3.16 -5.84 -14.21
N PHE A 287 -2.57 -5.32 -15.26
CA PHE A 287 -1.19 -4.83 -15.28
C PHE A 287 -1.11 -3.61 -16.18
N GLY A 288 -0.43 -2.55 -15.73
CA GLY A 288 -0.31 -1.35 -16.55
C GLY A 288 0.55 -0.26 -15.94
N PHE A 289 0.42 0.91 -16.55
CA PHE A 289 1.14 2.12 -16.18
C PHE A 289 0.21 3.09 -15.47
N LEU A 290 0.74 3.79 -14.49
CA LEU A 290 0.08 4.90 -13.83
C LEU A 290 0.89 6.18 -14.05
N CYS A 291 0.18 7.30 -14.21
CA CYS A 291 0.76 8.63 -14.26
C CYS A 291 -0.14 9.58 -13.51
N GLY A 292 0.42 10.37 -12.62
CA GLY A 292 -0.40 11.21 -11.76
C GLY A 292 0.35 12.42 -11.22
N TYR A 293 -0.34 13.14 -10.36
CA TYR A 293 0.20 14.31 -9.66
C TYR A 293 -0.21 14.29 -8.20
N GLY A 294 0.74 14.61 -7.33
CA GLY A 294 0.50 14.80 -5.91
C GLY A 294 0.90 16.20 -5.48
N TYR A 295 0.11 16.82 -4.62
CA TYR A 295 0.43 18.13 -4.05
C TYR A 295 0.20 18.14 -2.53
N SER A 296 1.14 18.73 -1.80
CA SER A 296 1.11 18.93 -0.37
C SER A 296 1.01 20.42 -0.04
N TRP A 297 -0.06 20.81 0.64
CA TRP A 297 -0.18 22.14 1.28
C TRP A 297 0.27 22.02 2.73
N VAL A 298 1.16 22.88 3.14
CA VAL A 298 1.62 22.99 4.52
C VAL A 298 1.03 24.25 5.14
N PHE A 299 0.30 24.06 6.24
CA PHE A 299 -0.30 25.14 7.00
C PHE A 299 0.46 25.37 8.30
N HIS A 300 0.14 26.48 8.95
CA HIS A 300 0.71 26.82 10.25
C HIS A 300 0.43 25.73 11.31
N HIS A 301 1.30 25.58 12.30
CA HIS A 301 1.18 24.64 13.43
C HIS A 301 1.27 23.14 13.07
N GLY A 302 2.00 22.77 12.01
CA GLY A 302 2.29 21.37 11.70
C GLY A 302 1.13 20.61 11.07
N TRP A 303 0.23 21.29 10.38
CA TRP A 303 -0.78 20.69 9.52
C TRP A 303 -0.23 20.48 8.11
N LEU A 304 -0.49 19.30 7.57
CA LEU A 304 -0.23 18.93 6.19
C LEU A 304 -1.52 18.42 5.57
N TYR A 305 -1.90 18.99 4.43
CA TYR A 305 -2.95 18.46 3.56
C TYR A 305 -2.33 18.02 2.25
N ASN A 306 -2.62 16.80 1.83
CA ASN A 306 -2.11 16.24 0.57
C ASN A 306 -3.26 15.69 -0.27
N ILE A 307 -3.17 15.92 -1.57
CA ILE A 307 -4.01 15.25 -2.58
C ILE A 307 -3.08 14.59 -3.59
N THR A 308 -3.39 13.35 -3.95
CA THR A 308 -2.74 12.61 -5.02
C THR A 308 -3.82 12.06 -5.96
N PHE A 309 -3.64 12.28 -7.25
CA PHE A 309 -4.52 11.79 -8.30
C PHE A 309 -3.68 11.06 -9.34
N ALA A 310 -3.96 9.78 -9.57
CA ALA A 310 -3.16 8.92 -10.42
C ALA A 310 -4.06 8.02 -11.29
N PRO A 311 -4.47 8.49 -12.49
CA PRO A 311 -5.07 7.64 -13.49
C PRO A 311 -4.08 6.60 -14.00
N SER A 312 -4.60 5.46 -14.43
CA SER A 312 -3.78 4.38 -14.97
C SER A 312 -4.46 3.68 -16.14
N ILE A 313 -3.64 3.13 -17.02
CA ILE A 313 -4.05 2.40 -18.20
C ILE A 313 -3.23 1.11 -18.33
N GLY A 314 -3.86 0.02 -18.75
CA GLY A 314 -3.17 -1.26 -18.87
C GLY A 314 -4.00 -2.34 -19.50
N TYR A 315 -3.56 -3.58 -19.29
CA TYR A 315 -4.23 -4.78 -19.78
C TYR A 315 -4.89 -5.51 -18.63
N ARG A 316 -6.14 -5.92 -18.89
CA ARG A 316 -6.91 -6.81 -18.05
C ARG A 316 -7.00 -8.17 -18.70
N HIS A 317 -6.57 -9.20 -17.99
CA HIS A 317 -6.75 -10.58 -18.39
C HIS A 317 -7.78 -11.25 -17.50
N SER A 318 -8.92 -11.61 -18.09
CA SER A 318 -9.99 -12.33 -17.42
C SER A 318 -9.76 -13.84 -17.48
N PHE A 319 -10.12 -14.56 -16.42
CA PHE A 319 -9.94 -16.00 -16.34
C PHE A 319 -11.16 -16.76 -16.93
N PRO A 320 -10.99 -18.05 -17.33
CA PRO A 320 -12.07 -18.85 -17.91
C PRO A 320 -13.31 -18.99 -17.02
N ASN A 321 -13.11 -18.95 -15.70
CA ASN A 321 -14.20 -19.02 -14.70
C ASN A 321 -14.78 -17.66 -14.31
N SER A 322 -14.42 -16.61 -15.02
CA SER A 322 -15.09 -15.31 -14.95
C SER A 322 -16.30 -15.30 -15.88
N ILE A 323 -17.31 -14.50 -15.56
CA ILE A 323 -18.52 -14.35 -16.39
C ILE A 323 -18.21 -14.01 -17.85
N GLU A 324 -17.08 -13.41 -18.11
CA GLU A 324 -16.64 -12.98 -19.44
C GLU A 324 -15.81 -14.03 -20.17
N GLY A 325 -15.48 -15.12 -19.48
CA GLY A 325 -14.54 -16.11 -19.97
C GLY A 325 -13.12 -15.56 -20.13
N LYS A 326 -12.27 -16.29 -20.81
CA LYS A 326 -10.88 -15.88 -21.07
C LYS A 326 -10.81 -14.76 -22.10
N LYS A 327 -10.58 -13.54 -21.69
CA LYS A 327 -10.45 -12.35 -22.55
C LYS A 327 -9.31 -11.45 -22.08
N THR A 328 -8.73 -10.74 -23.04
CA THR A 328 -7.78 -9.65 -22.77
C THR A 328 -8.41 -8.33 -23.20
N LEU A 329 -8.41 -7.37 -22.32
CA LEU A 329 -9.16 -6.12 -22.46
C LEU A 329 -8.29 -4.94 -22.04
N LEU A 330 -8.64 -3.76 -22.52
CA LEU A 330 -8.08 -2.51 -22.00
C LEU A 330 -8.63 -2.25 -20.60
N SER A 331 -7.75 -1.94 -19.66
CA SER A 331 -8.11 -1.54 -18.30
C SER A 331 -7.79 -0.07 -18.10
N THR A 332 -8.75 0.68 -17.57
CA THR A 332 -8.54 2.04 -17.10
C THR A 332 -8.91 2.10 -15.64
N ASN A 333 -8.00 2.61 -14.81
CA ASN A 333 -8.23 2.72 -13.37
C ASN A 333 -7.89 4.13 -12.90
N LEU A 334 -8.40 4.47 -11.73
CA LEU A 334 -8.12 5.73 -11.05
C LEU A 334 -7.78 5.46 -9.60
N THR A 335 -6.66 6.00 -9.15
CA THR A 335 -6.33 6.08 -7.73
C THR A 335 -6.35 7.55 -7.31
N ALA A 336 -7.18 7.90 -6.34
CA ALA A 336 -7.23 9.22 -5.73
C ALA A 336 -7.03 9.07 -4.22
N LYS A 337 -6.05 9.79 -3.67
CA LYS A 337 -5.72 9.76 -2.25
C LYS A 337 -5.74 11.17 -1.67
N MET A 338 -6.26 11.31 -0.47
CA MET A 338 -6.20 12.54 0.32
C MET A 338 -5.65 12.21 1.71
N ALA A 339 -4.91 13.13 2.28
CA ALA A 339 -4.41 13.01 3.65
C ALA A 339 -4.43 14.37 4.35
N LEU A 340 -4.99 14.41 5.54
CA LEU A 340 -4.89 15.53 6.46
C LEU A 340 -4.12 15.06 7.69
N VAL A 341 -2.93 15.61 7.90
CA VAL A 341 -2.01 15.16 8.95
C VAL A 341 -1.72 16.29 9.91
N ARG A 342 -1.88 16.06 11.20
CA ARG A 342 -1.46 16.93 12.28
C ARG A 342 -0.29 16.29 13.01
N THR A 343 0.81 17.00 13.12
CA THR A 343 1.96 16.57 13.92
C THR A 343 2.15 17.48 15.13
N ALA A 344 2.24 16.88 16.31
CA ALA A 344 2.45 17.55 17.60
C ALA A 344 3.59 16.84 18.36
N GLY A 345 4.83 17.28 18.17
CA GLY A 345 6.01 16.63 18.74
C GLY A 345 6.16 15.19 18.24
N ASN A 346 6.12 14.23 19.17
CA ASN A 346 6.22 12.81 18.85
C ASN A 346 4.91 12.19 18.38
N PHE A 347 3.79 12.82 18.73
CA PHE A 347 2.46 12.36 18.34
C PHE A 347 2.08 12.92 16.97
N PHE A 348 1.27 12.15 16.26
CA PHE A 348 0.62 12.60 15.05
C PHE A 348 -0.75 11.95 14.91
N TYR A 349 -1.64 12.70 14.27
CA TYR A 349 -2.99 12.26 13.93
C TYR A 349 -3.19 12.47 12.45
N ALA A 350 -3.88 11.56 11.82
CA ALA A 350 -4.18 11.67 10.40
C ALA A 350 -5.59 11.20 10.09
N PHE A 351 -6.19 11.88 9.14
CA PHE A 351 -7.37 11.45 8.41
C PHE A 351 -6.93 11.22 6.96
N ASN A 352 -7.14 10.01 6.45
CA ASN A 352 -6.85 9.68 5.06
C ASN A 352 -8.14 9.22 4.36
N LEU A 353 -8.23 9.56 3.09
CA LEU A 353 -9.24 9.06 2.18
C LEU A 353 -8.54 8.48 0.97
N ASN A 354 -8.93 7.29 0.56
CA ASN A 354 -8.43 6.63 -0.63
C ASN A 354 -9.60 6.11 -1.45
N HIS A 355 -9.53 6.35 -2.74
CA HIS A 355 -10.50 5.88 -3.72
C HIS A 355 -9.76 5.18 -4.85
N GLU A 356 -10.13 3.93 -5.12
CA GLU A 356 -9.63 3.13 -6.23
C GLU A 356 -10.81 2.74 -7.11
N GLY A 357 -10.86 3.27 -8.31
CA GLY A 357 -11.90 2.98 -9.30
C GLY A 357 -11.34 2.17 -10.46
N HIS A 358 -12.06 1.15 -10.87
CA HIS A 358 -11.69 0.27 -11.97
C HIS A 358 -12.82 0.24 -13.00
N TRP A 359 -12.55 0.74 -14.20
CA TRP A 359 -13.49 0.67 -15.30
C TRP A 359 -13.20 -0.54 -16.16
N TYR A 360 -14.26 -1.19 -16.53
CA TYR A 360 -14.28 -2.29 -17.45
C TYR A 360 -15.26 -1.97 -18.55
N GLN A 361 -14.83 -2.07 -19.78
CA GLN A 361 -15.71 -1.88 -20.93
C GLN A 361 -15.47 -2.98 -21.97
N SER A 362 -16.51 -3.74 -22.26
CA SER A 362 -16.57 -4.66 -23.36
C SER A 362 -17.66 -4.23 -24.35
N ARG A 363 -17.80 -4.92 -25.48
CA ARG A 363 -18.87 -4.63 -26.44
C ARG A 363 -20.27 -4.90 -25.87
N GLN A 364 -20.39 -5.76 -24.87
CA GLN A 364 -21.67 -6.22 -24.32
C GLN A 364 -21.96 -5.71 -22.92
N HIS A 365 -20.92 -5.37 -22.17
CA HIS A 365 -21.03 -4.99 -20.76
C HIS A 365 -20.10 -3.84 -20.44
N SER A 366 -20.56 -2.88 -19.70
CA SER A 366 -19.71 -1.94 -19.00
C SER A 366 -19.87 -2.15 -17.50
N PHE A 367 -18.76 -2.22 -16.82
CA PHE A 367 -18.74 -2.44 -15.38
C PHE A 367 -17.74 -1.50 -14.72
N TYR A 368 -18.17 -0.86 -13.68
CA TYR A 368 -17.34 -0.05 -12.82
C TYR A 368 -17.36 -0.62 -11.41
N ASN A 369 -16.22 -0.87 -10.85
CA ASN A 369 -16.11 -1.18 -9.44
C ASN A 369 -15.18 -0.19 -8.76
N SER A 370 -15.53 0.23 -7.57
CA SER A 370 -14.66 1.06 -6.77
C SER A 370 -14.58 0.58 -5.33
N TYR A 371 -13.44 0.85 -4.76
CA TYR A 371 -13.13 0.68 -3.36
C TYR A 371 -12.79 2.05 -2.79
N SER A 372 -13.56 2.50 -1.85
CA SER A 372 -13.32 3.76 -1.15
C SER A 372 -13.12 3.50 0.32
N ASN A 373 -12.07 4.03 0.90
CA ASN A 373 -11.88 3.96 2.32
C ASN A 373 -11.46 5.30 2.93
N PHE A 374 -11.90 5.53 4.15
CA PHE A 374 -11.37 6.59 4.99
C PHE A 374 -10.82 6.01 6.28
N ASP A 375 -9.65 6.46 6.67
CA ASP A 375 -8.99 5.99 7.88
C ASP A 375 -8.66 7.13 8.83
N LEU A 376 -8.82 6.83 10.12
CA LEU A 376 -8.36 7.65 11.23
C LEU A 376 -7.12 6.97 11.81
N THR A 377 -6.05 7.71 11.93
CA THR A 377 -4.78 7.20 12.46
C THR A 377 -4.31 8.07 13.61
N ALA A 378 -3.91 7.44 14.71
CA ALA A 378 -3.19 8.06 15.80
C ALA A 378 -1.85 7.34 15.99
N GLY A 379 -0.76 8.07 16.05
CA GLY A 379 0.57 7.46 16.08
C GLY A 379 1.57 8.18 16.95
N PHE A 380 2.59 7.43 17.32
CA PHE A 380 3.71 7.88 18.14
C PHE A 380 5.05 7.49 17.50
N ARG A 381 6.04 8.40 17.57
CA ARG A 381 7.42 8.24 17.08
C ARG A 381 8.38 8.06 18.23
N PHE A 382 9.25 7.05 18.15
CA PHE A 382 10.28 6.75 19.16
C PHE A 382 11.59 6.27 18.52
#